data_efdb8ea931284c4b2248d63c41621b3d
#
_entry.id   efdb8ea931284c4b2248d63c41621b3d
#
_cell.length_a   1.000
_cell.length_b   1.000
_cell.length_c   1.000
_cell.angle_alpha   90.00
_cell.angle_beta   90.00
_cell.angle_gamma   90.00
#
_symmetry.space_group_name_H-M   'P 1'
#
loop_
_entity.id
_entity.type
_entity.pdbx_description
1 polymer ?
#
loop_
_entity_poly.entity_id
_entity_poly.type
_entity_poly.pdbx_seq_one_letter_code
_entity_poly.pdbx_strand_id
1 'polypeptide(L)'
;MKAHNLLYAVGLTLMMPVSAQATGIPVPDVPDTPPPAALQDLTINGQPVTTDTIRRVELEGPIYEVRLRNGDTFYSDAQGRHMVVGSLYDNGPDGLINVTEQHDRQDRLDQLSAIPEGGTVDYPAQGEEIGRITVFTDTTCPYCQKLHQEIDQLTQAGVTVRYVPFPRAGSHSPAANQLAQVLCSESPTDAMTRAFHGEALASRPSESCQSAVDDGFALGQQFGVQGTPSIVLPNGEMGEGYVPARQLIQAVGISSS
;
A
#
# COMPACT_ATOMS: atom_id res chain seq x y z
N MET A 1 -11.27 75.58 31.21
CA MET A 1 -11.92 74.24 31.23
C MET A 1 -11.20 73.40 30.20
N LYS A 2 -10.30 72.46 30.61
CA LYS A 2 -9.47 71.62 29.73
C LYS A 2 -10.11 70.25 29.63
N ALA A 3 -10.49 69.82 28.43
CA ALA A 3 -10.99 68.48 28.13
C ALA A 3 -9.79 67.54 27.91
N HIS A 4 -9.74 66.47 28.63
CA HIS A 4 -8.74 65.39 28.45
C HIS A 4 -9.36 64.32 27.57
N ASN A 5 -8.79 64.13 26.38
CA ASN A 5 -9.11 63.00 25.50
C ASN A 5 -8.30 61.77 26.00
N LEU A 6 -9.03 60.72 26.41
CA LEU A 6 -8.47 59.42 26.76
C LEU A 6 -8.55 58.50 25.54
N LEU A 7 -7.42 58.22 24.91
CA LEU A 7 -7.32 57.27 23.78
C LEU A 7 -7.24 55.84 24.35
N TYR A 8 -8.28 55.03 24.11
CA TYR A 8 -8.25 53.57 24.35
C TYR A 8 -7.56 52.92 23.17
N ALA A 9 -6.38 52.32 23.42
CA ALA A 9 -5.73 51.45 22.48
C ALA A 9 -6.38 50.06 22.58
N VAL A 10 -7.11 49.64 21.54
CA VAL A 10 -7.62 48.27 21.40
C VAL A 10 -6.49 47.42 20.89
N GLY A 11 -5.94 46.59 21.77
CA GLY A 11 -4.96 45.58 21.42
C GLY A 11 -5.62 44.42 20.65
N LEU A 12 -5.33 44.30 19.36
CA LEU A 12 -5.74 43.22 18.49
C LEU A 12 -4.78 42.04 18.76
N THR A 13 -5.23 41.09 19.60
CA THR A 13 -4.50 39.84 19.82
C THR A 13 -4.70 38.96 18.60
N LEU A 14 -3.65 38.81 17.78
CA LEU A 14 -3.60 37.85 16.67
C LEU A 14 -3.52 36.45 17.27
N MET A 15 -4.63 35.72 17.29
CA MET A 15 -4.60 34.27 17.52
C MET A 15 -4.06 33.57 16.28
N MET A 16 -2.81 33.13 16.32
CA MET A 16 -2.29 32.19 15.32
C MET A 16 -2.92 30.81 15.52
N PRO A 17 -3.40 30.17 14.45
CA PRO A 17 -3.84 28.79 14.55
C PRO A 17 -2.61 27.91 14.86
N VAL A 18 -2.65 27.21 15.96
CA VAL A 18 -1.71 26.10 16.25
C VAL A 18 -2.12 24.97 15.35
N SER A 19 -1.39 24.79 14.25
CA SER A 19 -1.47 23.58 13.44
C SER A 19 -0.93 22.44 14.28
N ALA A 20 -1.79 21.57 14.75
CA ALA A 20 -1.39 20.29 15.33
C ALA A 20 -0.81 19.43 14.19
N GLN A 21 0.51 19.46 14.05
CA GLN A 21 1.20 18.48 13.22
C GLN A 21 1.11 17.14 13.97
N ALA A 22 0.48 16.15 13.35
CA ALA A 22 0.55 14.77 13.78
C ALA A 22 2.04 14.35 13.74
N THR A 23 2.69 14.35 14.88
CA THR A 23 4.04 13.80 15.02
C THR A 23 3.91 12.29 15.00
N GLY A 24 3.93 11.71 13.79
CA GLY A 24 4.35 10.32 13.66
C GLY A 24 5.71 10.20 14.34
N ILE A 25 5.88 9.23 15.24
CA ILE A 25 7.15 8.97 15.89
C ILE A 25 8.14 8.66 14.77
N PRO A 26 9.21 9.46 14.57
CA PRO A 26 10.19 9.15 13.55
C PRO A 26 10.83 7.81 13.91
N VAL A 27 10.68 6.81 13.06
CA VAL A 27 11.55 5.63 13.09
C VAL A 27 12.97 6.18 12.99
N PRO A 28 13.86 5.92 13.96
CA PRO A 28 15.20 6.48 13.95
C PRO A 28 15.90 6.03 12.65
N ASP A 29 16.28 7.00 11.83
CA ASP A 29 17.10 6.80 10.63
C ASP A 29 18.45 6.25 11.11
N VAL A 30 18.63 4.94 10.98
CA VAL A 30 19.92 4.31 11.26
C VAL A 30 20.87 4.70 10.14
N PRO A 31 22.06 5.28 10.45
CA PRO A 31 22.96 5.75 9.41
C PRO A 31 23.28 4.65 8.39
N ASP A 32 23.44 5.05 7.12
CA ASP A 32 23.73 4.26 5.91
C ASP A 32 24.93 3.31 6.06
N THR A 33 24.80 2.32 6.91
CA THR A 33 25.76 1.22 6.96
C THR A 33 25.23 0.15 6.00
N PRO A 34 25.98 -0.22 4.97
CA PRO A 34 25.52 -1.24 4.03
C PRO A 34 25.19 -2.53 4.77
N PRO A 35 24.14 -3.25 4.31
CA PRO A 35 23.76 -4.52 4.93
C PRO A 35 24.93 -5.49 4.95
N PRO A 36 25.07 -6.34 5.97
CA PRO A 36 26.13 -7.36 6.03
C PRO A 36 26.12 -8.26 4.79
N ALA A 37 27.30 -8.45 4.18
CA ALA A 37 27.43 -9.29 2.98
C ALA A 37 26.86 -10.72 3.20
N ALA A 38 27.05 -11.27 4.40
CA ALA A 38 26.54 -12.60 4.73
C ALA A 38 25.01 -12.71 4.68
N LEU A 39 24.27 -11.59 4.84
CA LEU A 39 22.83 -11.55 4.70
C LEU A 39 22.37 -11.31 3.25
N GLN A 40 23.24 -10.70 2.42
CA GLN A 40 22.96 -10.53 0.98
C GLN A 40 23.09 -11.87 0.22
N ASP A 41 24.06 -12.70 0.61
CA ASP A 41 24.33 -14.03 0.03
C ASP A 41 23.81 -15.18 0.94
N LEU A 42 22.66 -14.96 1.57
CA LEU A 42 22.15 -15.88 2.57
C LEU A 42 21.76 -17.23 1.98
N THR A 43 22.11 -18.30 2.69
CA THR A 43 21.62 -19.65 2.40
C THR A 43 20.87 -20.23 3.59
N ILE A 44 19.73 -20.85 3.35
CA ILE A 44 18.95 -21.56 4.37
C ILE A 44 18.91 -23.05 3.98
N ASN A 45 19.35 -23.92 4.88
CA ASN A 45 19.50 -25.35 4.61
C ASN A 45 20.33 -25.66 3.34
N GLY A 46 21.37 -24.83 3.08
CA GLY A 46 22.24 -24.97 1.90
C GLY A 46 21.62 -24.51 0.58
N GLN A 47 20.42 -23.95 0.60
CA GLN A 47 19.78 -23.37 -0.58
C GLN A 47 19.90 -21.85 -0.54
N PRO A 48 20.32 -21.19 -1.64
CA PRO A 48 20.36 -19.76 -1.71
C PRO A 48 18.93 -19.19 -1.63
N VAL A 49 18.76 -18.12 -0.85
CA VAL A 49 17.49 -17.38 -0.77
C VAL A 49 17.70 -15.97 -1.31
N THR A 50 16.69 -15.43 -1.96
CA THR A 50 16.76 -14.05 -2.46
C THR A 50 16.14 -13.12 -1.43
N THR A 51 16.96 -12.23 -0.89
CA THR A 51 16.52 -11.16 0.01
C THR A 51 15.95 -10.00 -0.79
N ASP A 52 14.91 -9.35 -0.25
CA ASP A 52 14.30 -8.15 -0.79
C ASP A 52 14.83 -6.92 -0.04
N THR A 53 14.59 -6.86 1.26
CA THR A 53 15.13 -5.82 2.12
C THR A 53 15.90 -6.40 3.30
N ILE A 54 16.94 -5.68 3.76
CA ILE A 54 17.71 -5.99 4.97
C ILE A 54 17.83 -4.70 5.76
N ARG A 55 17.17 -4.66 6.91
CA ARG A 55 17.09 -3.49 7.80
C ARG A 55 17.80 -3.77 9.10
N ARG A 56 18.64 -2.85 9.55
CA ARG A 56 19.17 -2.92 10.91
C ARG A 56 18.09 -2.49 11.89
N VAL A 57 17.93 -3.26 12.96
CA VAL A 57 17.00 -2.95 14.05
C VAL A 57 17.81 -2.59 15.29
N GLU A 58 17.50 -1.47 15.91
CA GLU A 58 18.17 -0.99 17.13
C GLU A 58 17.62 -1.73 18.37
N LEU A 59 18.37 -2.74 18.79
CA LEU A 59 18.22 -3.45 20.06
C LEU A 59 19.56 -3.41 20.80
N GLU A 60 19.65 -4.04 21.99
CA GLU A 60 20.92 -4.18 22.75
C GLU A 60 21.98 -5.03 22.02
N GLY A 61 21.99 -5.00 20.69
CA GLY A 61 22.92 -5.69 19.79
C GLY A 61 22.45 -5.58 18.36
N PRO A 62 23.35 -5.71 17.37
CA PRO A 62 22.96 -5.61 15.97
C PRO A 62 22.11 -6.82 15.56
N ILE A 63 20.84 -6.59 15.41
CA ILE A 63 19.88 -7.50 14.79
C ILE A 63 19.45 -6.90 13.45
N TYR A 64 19.17 -7.77 12.48
CA TYR A 64 18.72 -7.38 11.15
C TYR A 64 17.39 -8.01 10.85
N GLU A 65 16.42 -7.20 10.42
CA GLU A 65 15.22 -7.66 9.78
C GLU A 65 15.55 -8.00 8.33
N VAL A 66 15.24 -9.20 7.92
CA VAL A 66 15.48 -9.70 6.57
C VAL A 66 14.15 -10.09 5.97
N ARG A 67 13.75 -9.41 4.90
CA ARG A 67 12.58 -9.76 4.09
C ARG A 67 13.05 -10.52 2.85
N LEU A 68 12.38 -11.62 2.57
CA LEU A 68 12.56 -12.41 1.35
C LEU A 68 11.58 -11.94 0.27
N ARG A 69 11.91 -12.21 -0.98
CA ARG A 69 11.03 -11.88 -2.12
C ARG A 69 9.67 -12.58 -2.11
N ASN A 70 9.55 -13.68 -1.39
CA ASN A 70 8.25 -14.36 -1.22
C ASN A 70 7.38 -13.72 -0.12
N GLY A 71 7.85 -12.63 0.49
CA GLY A 71 7.15 -11.89 1.55
C GLY A 71 7.46 -12.37 2.97
N ASP A 72 8.20 -13.48 3.16
CA ASP A 72 8.58 -13.94 4.49
C ASP A 72 9.57 -12.97 5.14
N THR A 73 9.37 -12.69 6.43
CA THR A 73 10.24 -11.84 7.23
C THR A 73 10.78 -12.61 8.43
N PHE A 74 12.05 -12.44 8.75
CA PHE A 74 12.70 -12.96 9.93
C PHE A 74 13.78 -12.01 10.44
N TYR A 75 14.25 -12.24 11.65
CA TYR A 75 15.33 -11.48 12.29
C TYR A 75 16.58 -12.35 12.40
N SER A 76 17.77 -11.73 12.17
CA SER A 76 19.03 -12.48 12.19
C SER A 76 20.18 -11.66 12.75
N ASP A 77 21.22 -12.35 13.22
CA ASP A 77 22.53 -11.72 13.45
C ASP A 77 23.20 -11.34 12.10
N ALA A 78 24.26 -10.54 12.18
CA ALA A 78 24.99 -10.07 10.99
C ALA A 78 25.64 -11.20 10.16
N GLN A 79 25.76 -12.39 10.71
CA GLN A 79 26.35 -13.58 10.08
C GLN A 79 25.30 -14.51 9.46
N GLY A 80 24.01 -14.25 9.67
CA GLY A 80 22.93 -15.12 9.19
C GLY A 80 22.87 -16.49 9.90
N ARG A 81 23.48 -16.60 11.08
CA ARG A 81 23.61 -17.90 11.80
C ARG A 81 22.45 -18.18 12.73
N HIS A 82 21.95 -17.15 13.39
CA HIS A 82 20.83 -17.30 14.33
C HIS A 82 19.64 -16.55 13.74
N MET A 83 18.53 -17.23 13.63
CA MET A 83 17.32 -16.71 13.00
C MET A 83 16.14 -16.80 13.96
N VAL A 84 15.36 -15.72 14.04
CA VAL A 84 14.09 -15.69 14.77
C VAL A 84 13.00 -15.39 13.79
N VAL A 85 12.02 -16.28 13.66
CA VAL A 85 10.84 -16.09 12.80
C VAL A 85 9.68 -15.61 13.67
N GLY A 86 9.07 -14.52 13.28
CA GLY A 86 7.97 -13.89 14.01
C GLY A 86 8.00 -12.38 13.90
N SER A 87 7.09 -11.71 14.62
CA SER A 87 7.00 -10.26 14.64
C SER A 87 7.78 -9.67 15.81
N LEU A 88 8.43 -8.55 15.55
CA LEU A 88 9.08 -7.71 16.56
C LEU A 88 8.06 -6.70 17.09
N TYR A 89 8.00 -6.58 18.41
CA TYR A 89 7.17 -5.59 19.08
C TYR A 89 8.04 -4.67 19.92
N ASP A 90 7.77 -3.36 19.85
CA ASP A 90 8.24 -2.39 20.81
C ASP A 90 7.21 -2.24 21.94
N ASN A 91 7.65 -2.40 23.20
CA ASN A 91 6.83 -2.23 24.40
C ASN A 91 7.20 -0.93 25.11
N GLY A 92 6.91 0.18 24.45
CA GLY A 92 7.18 1.52 24.94
C GLY A 92 6.09 2.12 25.83
N PRO A 93 6.26 3.37 26.28
CA PRO A 93 5.30 4.06 27.13
C PRO A 93 3.95 4.31 26.45
N ASP A 94 3.93 4.35 25.12
CA ASP A 94 2.72 4.59 24.30
C ASP A 94 1.97 3.28 23.97
N GLY A 95 2.43 2.15 24.49
CA GLY A 95 1.83 0.84 24.32
C GLY A 95 2.68 -0.12 23.48
N LEU A 96 2.06 -1.24 23.09
CA LEU A 96 2.69 -2.27 22.30
C LEU A 96 2.55 -1.97 20.80
N ILE A 97 3.68 -1.73 20.13
CA ILE A 97 3.73 -1.42 18.69
C ILE A 97 4.33 -2.60 17.95
N ASN A 98 3.67 -3.09 16.90
CA ASN A 98 4.22 -4.11 16.01
C ASN A 98 5.14 -3.44 14.97
N VAL A 99 6.45 -3.48 15.23
CA VAL A 99 7.48 -2.86 14.38
C VAL A 99 7.56 -3.55 13.01
N THR A 100 7.45 -4.88 12.97
CA THR A 100 7.44 -5.64 11.72
C THR A 100 6.29 -5.18 10.81
N GLU A 101 5.08 -5.05 11.38
CA GLU A 101 3.92 -4.59 10.60
C GLU A 101 4.07 -3.13 10.13
N GLN A 102 4.71 -2.26 10.93
CA GLN A 102 4.99 -0.89 10.48
C GLN A 102 5.91 -0.87 9.25
N HIS A 103 6.99 -1.67 9.28
CA HIS A 103 7.89 -1.82 8.14
C HIS A 103 7.16 -2.42 6.93
N ASP A 104 6.35 -3.46 7.15
CA ASP A 104 5.56 -4.10 6.09
C ASP A 104 4.60 -3.11 5.42
N ARG A 105 3.96 -2.24 6.20
CA ARG A 105 3.07 -1.19 5.66
C ARG A 105 3.84 -0.19 4.80
N GLN A 106 5.00 0.27 5.27
CA GLN A 106 5.82 1.22 4.51
C GLN A 106 6.32 0.58 3.22
N ASP A 107 6.86 -0.64 3.28
CA ASP A 107 7.33 -1.36 2.10
C ASP A 107 6.21 -1.58 1.06
N ARG A 108 4.98 -1.89 1.52
CA ARG A 108 3.82 -1.99 0.62
C ARG A 108 3.54 -0.67 -0.09
N LEU A 109 3.55 0.46 0.63
CA LEU A 109 3.31 1.77 0.05
C LEU A 109 4.39 2.15 -0.97
N ASP A 110 5.66 1.90 -0.65
CA ASP A 110 6.79 2.20 -1.52
C ASP A 110 6.70 1.39 -2.82
N GLN A 111 6.43 0.09 -2.72
CA GLN A 111 6.29 -0.79 -3.90
C GLN A 111 5.06 -0.45 -4.73
N LEU A 112 3.92 -0.10 -4.11
CA LEU A 112 2.73 0.35 -4.84
C LEU A 112 2.96 1.68 -5.55
N SER A 113 3.77 2.57 -4.98
CA SER A 113 4.13 3.84 -5.61
C SER A 113 5.06 3.67 -6.80
N ALA A 114 5.85 2.59 -6.82
CA ALA A 114 6.79 2.25 -7.88
C ALA A 114 6.16 1.54 -9.09
N ILE A 115 4.87 1.19 -9.04
CA ILE A 115 4.18 0.57 -10.18
C ILE A 115 4.23 1.55 -11.36
N PRO A 116 4.74 1.13 -12.54
CA PRO A 116 4.83 1.99 -13.72
C PRO A 116 3.45 2.47 -14.19
N GLU A 117 3.45 3.61 -14.90
CA GLU A 117 2.26 4.10 -15.59
C GLU A 117 1.73 3.03 -16.56
N GLY A 118 0.40 2.81 -16.57
CA GLY A 118 -0.24 1.77 -17.34
C GLY A 118 -0.26 0.38 -16.67
N GLY A 119 0.36 0.23 -15.50
CA GLY A 119 0.29 -1.02 -14.71
C GLY A 119 -0.95 -1.13 -13.82
N THR A 120 -1.75 -0.08 -13.74
CA THR A 120 -2.96 -0.01 -12.91
C THR A 120 -4.14 0.59 -13.67
N VAL A 121 -5.34 0.41 -13.11
CA VAL A 121 -6.54 1.14 -13.56
C VAL A 121 -7.01 2.04 -12.42
N ASP A 122 -6.90 3.35 -12.63
CA ASP A 122 -7.18 4.34 -11.59
C ASP A 122 -8.55 5.00 -11.83
N TYR A 123 -9.39 5.01 -10.80
CA TYR A 123 -10.64 5.76 -10.71
C TYR A 123 -10.41 6.92 -9.75
N PRO A 124 -10.14 8.13 -10.27
CA PRO A 124 -9.80 9.26 -9.43
C PRO A 124 -10.99 9.75 -8.61
N ALA A 125 -10.68 10.33 -7.46
CA ALA A 125 -11.66 11.03 -6.63
C ALA A 125 -12.37 12.13 -7.42
N GLN A 126 -13.66 12.28 -7.18
CA GLN A 126 -14.46 13.40 -7.72
C GLN A 126 -14.41 14.57 -6.73
N GLY A 127 -13.48 15.51 -6.97
CA GLY A 127 -13.23 16.66 -6.08
C GLY A 127 -11.95 16.52 -5.27
N GLU A 128 -11.99 16.94 -4.00
CA GLU A 128 -10.81 16.83 -3.11
C GLU A 128 -10.54 15.36 -2.74
N GLU A 129 -9.32 14.90 -3.00
CA GLU A 129 -8.90 13.53 -2.63
C GLU A 129 -8.62 13.49 -1.13
N ILE A 130 -9.38 12.66 -0.39
CA ILE A 130 -9.15 12.39 1.03
C ILE A 130 -8.20 11.20 1.25
N GLY A 131 -7.96 10.41 0.22
CA GLY A 131 -7.02 9.30 0.23
C GLY A 131 -7.24 8.34 -0.92
N ARG A 132 -6.32 7.38 -1.04
CA ARG A 132 -6.30 6.38 -2.10
C ARG A 132 -6.29 4.99 -1.51
N ILE A 133 -7.16 4.12 -2.03
CA ILE A 133 -7.08 2.67 -1.78
C ILE A 133 -6.51 1.98 -3.01
N THR A 134 -5.68 0.96 -2.77
CA THR A 134 -5.21 0.06 -3.85
C THR A 134 -5.87 -1.30 -3.68
N VAL A 135 -6.42 -1.83 -4.75
CA VAL A 135 -7.23 -3.07 -4.74
C VAL A 135 -6.64 -4.07 -5.71
N PHE A 136 -6.10 -5.16 -5.19
CA PHE A 136 -5.77 -6.33 -6.00
C PHE A 136 -7.04 -7.01 -6.46
N THR A 137 -7.22 -7.10 -7.79
CA THR A 137 -8.51 -7.44 -8.38
C THR A 137 -8.42 -8.48 -9.49
N ASP A 138 -9.51 -9.23 -9.63
CA ASP A 138 -9.74 -10.22 -10.67
C ASP A 138 -11.13 -10.00 -11.27
N THR A 139 -11.23 -9.81 -12.59
CA THR A 139 -12.51 -9.52 -13.28
C THR A 139 -13.53 -10.65 -13.15
N THR A 140 -13.08 -11.87 -12.88
CA THR A 140 -13.96 -13.04 -12.68
C THR A 140 -14.42 -13.23 -11.24
N CYS A 141 -13.96 -12.36 -10.31
CA CYS A 141 -14.31 -12.44 -8.90
C CYS A 141 -15.64 -11.74 -8.61
N PRO A 142 -16.67 -12.44 -8.08
CA PRO A 142 -17.96 -11.81 -7.75
C PRO A 142 -17.86 -10.70 -6.69
N TYR A 143 -16.93 -10.82 -5.76
CA TYR A 143 -16.72 -9.80 -4.72
C TYR A 143 -15.99 -8.57 -5.26
N CYS A 144 -15.11 -8.73 -6.27
CA CYS A 144 -14.52 -7.59 -6.98
C CYS A 144 -15.59 -6.86 -7.80
N GLN A 145 -16.47 -7.60 -8.49
CA GLN A 145 -17.63 -7.02 -9.18
C GLN A 145 -18.54 -6.24 -8.22
N LYS A 146 -18.79 -6.79 -7.02
CA LYS A 146 -19.59 -6.13 -5.99
C LYS A 146 -18.94 -4.83 -5.51
N LEU A 147 -17.64 -4.82 -5.25
CA LEU A 147 -16.90 -3.61 -4.89
C LEU A 147 -16.95 -2.57 -6.02
N HIS A 148 -16.80 -3.03 -7.26
CA HIS A 148 -16.84 -2.16 -8.43
C HIS A 148 -18.20 -1.45 -8.62
N GLN A 149 -19.31 -2.08 -8.27
CA GLN A 149 -20.64 -1.47 -8.29
C GLN A 149 -20.76 -0.27 -7.31
N GLU A 150 -19.89 -0.19 -6.33
CA GLU A 150 -19.86 0.90 -5.34
C GLU A 150 -18.78 1.96 -5.63
N ILE A 151 -18.10 1.88 -6.80
CA ILE A 151 -16.96 2.75 -7.11
C ILE A 151 -17.34 4.23 -7.15
N ASP A 152 -18.54 4.54 -7.64
CA ASP A 152 -19.05 5.91 -7.68
C ASP A 152 -19.24 6.49 -6.27
N GLN A 153 -19.64 5.67 -5.29
CA GLN A 153 -19.75 6.12 -3.90
C GLN A 153 -18.38 6.46 -3.31
N LEU A 154 -17.35 5.66 -3.64
CA LEU A 154 -15.99 5.89 -3.19
C LEU A 154 -15.43 7.17 -3.80
N THR A 155 -15.51 7.31 -5.12
CA THR A 155 -14.94 8.47 -5.83
C THR A 155 -15.67 9.78 -5.50
N GLN A 156 -17.00 9.75 -5.34
CA GLN A 156 -17.79 10.92 -4.90
C GLN A 156 -17.47 11.35 -3.47
N ALA A 157 -17.05 10.41 -2.62
CA ALA A 157 -16.62 10.68 -1.25
C ALA A 157 -15.15 11.15 -1.17
N GLY A 158 -14.45 11.32 -2.28
CA GLY A 158 -13.06 11.77 -2.31
C GLY A 158 -12.04 10.64 -2.22
N VAL A 159 -12.44 9.36 -2.42
CA VAL A 159 -11.50 8.23 -2.41
C VAL A 159 -11.11 7.88 -3.83
N THR A 160 -9.80 7.95 -4.14
CA THR A 160 -9.27 7.37 -5.37
C THR A 160 -9.15 5.85 -5.23
N VAL A 161 -9.67 5.11 -6.23
CA VAL A 161 -9.56 3.65 -6.26
C VAL A 161 -8.59 3.24 -7.36
N ARG A 162 -7.50 2.57 -6.99
CA ARG A 162 -6.49 2.02 -7.90
C ARG A 162 -6.63 0.51 -7.95
N TYR A 163 -6.91 -0.06 -9.11
CA TYR A 163 -6.89 -1.51 -9.32
C TYR A 163 -5.54 -1.99 -9.80
N VAL A 164 -4.99 -3.01 -9.10
CA VAL A 164 -3.81 -3.77 -9.51
C VAL A 164 -4.28 -5.15 -10.00
N PRO A 165 -3.87 -5.60 -11.19
CA PRO A 165 -4.22 -6.91 -11.70
C PRO A 165 -3.75 -8.05 -10.78
N PHE A 166 -4.68 -8.92 -10.37
CA PHE A 166 -4.36 -10.15 -9.63
C PHE A 166 -5.26 -11.30 -10.09
N PRO A 167 -4.97 -11.90 -11.24
CA PRO A 167 -5.75 -13.04 -11.74
C PRO A 167 -5.51 -14.27 -10.85
N ARG A 168 -6.50 -14.68 -10.07
CA ARG A 168 -6.40 -15.77 -9.08
C ARG A 168 -6.01 -17.13 -9.69
N ALA A 169 -6.32 -17.33 -10.97
CA ALA A 169 -5.95 -18.53 -11.71
C ALA A 169 -4.53 -18.47 -12.31
N GLY A 170 -3.74 -17.43 -11.95
CA GLY A 170 -2.37 -17.21 -12.41
C GLY A 170 -2.28 -16.31 -13.66
N SER A 171 -1.04 -15.85 -13.92
CA SER A 171 -0.72 -14.85 -14.93
C SER A 171 -0.98 -15.31 -16.39
N HIS A 172 -1.16 -16.61 -16.64
CA HIS A 172 -1.45 -17.16 -17.96
C HIS A 172 -2.91 -17.61 -18.14
N SER A 173 -3.79 -17.18 -17.23
CA SER A 173 -5.22 -17.54 -17.25
C SER A 173 -6.03 -16.67 -18.22
N PRO A 174 -7.26 -17.08 -18.56
CA PRO A 174 -8.20 -16.23 -19.30
C PRO A 174 -8.45 -14.88 -18.58
N ALA A 175 -8.50 -14.86 -17.25
CA ALA A 175 -8.64 -13.63 -16.46
C ALA A 175 -7.43 -12.71 -16.64
N ALA A 176 -6.20 -13.25 -16.67
CA ALA A 176 -5.00 -12.48 -16.94
C ALA A 176 -5.05 -11.84 -18.34
N ASN A 177 -5.44 -12.60 -19.36
CA ASN A 177 -5.59 -12.05 -20.69
C ASN A 177 -6.65 -10.95 -20.78
N GLN A 178 -7.78 -11.09 -20.06
CA GLN A 178 -8.80 -10.06 -19.99
C GLN A 178 -8.28 -8.80 -19.26
N LEU A 179 -7.55 -8.94 -18.17
CA LEU A 179 -6.92 -7.82 -17.48
C LEU A 179 -5.89 -7.10 -18.35
N ALA A 180 -5.09 -7.84 -19.13
CA ALA A 180 -4.18 -7.26 -20.10
C ALA A 180 -4.91 -6.51 -21.22
N GLN A 181 -6.07 -7.02 -21.68
CA GLN A 181 -6.94 -6.29 -22.60
C GLN A 181 -7.46 -4.98 -22.00
N VAL A 182 -7.80 -4.98 -20.70
CA VAL A 182 -8.20 -3.77 -19.98
C VAL A 182 -7.08 -2.75 -19.99
N LEU A 183 -5.88 -3.14 -19.56
CA LEU A 183 -4.72 -2.22 -19.50
C LEU A 183 -4.33 -1.67 -20.87
N CYS A 184 -4.48 -2.45 -21.94
CA CYS A 184 -4.20 -2.03 -23.31
C CYS A 184 -5.35 -1.25 -24.00
N SER A 185 -6.44 -0.97 -23.28
CA SER A 185 -7.56 -0.22 -23.84
C SER A 185 -7.24 1.27 -23.90
N GLU A 186 -7.83 2.00 -24.87
CA GLU A 186 -7.80 3.46 -24.91
C GLU A 186 -8.49 4.11 -23.70
N SER A 187 -9.47 3.41 -23.11
CA SER A 187 -10.13 3.79 -21.85
C SER A 187 -10.10 2.61 -20.88
N PRO A 188 -9.02 2.45 -20.07
CA PRO A 188 -8.90 1.31 -19.14
C PRO A 188 -10.03 1.25 -18.10
N THR A 189 -10.56 2.39 -17.65
CA THR A 189 -11.69 2.45 -16.71
C THR A 189 -12.97 1.89 -17.32
N ASP A 190 -13.33 2.29 -18.54
CA ASP A 190 -14.51 1.76 -19.24
C ASP A 190 -14.33 0.26 -19.55
N ALA A 191 -13.13 -0.12 -19.99
CA ALA A 191 -12.82 -1.51 -20.28
C ALA A 191 -12.91 -2.38 -19.02
N MET A 192 -12.45 -1.90 -17.87
CA MET A 192 -12.56 -2.60 -16.59
C MET A 192 -14.02 -2.78 -16.17
N THR A 193 -14.83 -1.74 -16.31
CA THR A 193 -16.27 -1.79 -16.00
C THR A 193 -16.97 -2.82 -16.89
N ARG A 194 -16.68 -2.83 -18.19
CA ARG A 194 -17.23 -3.81 -19.15
C ARG A 194 -16.76 -5.23 -18.81
N ALA A 195 -15.48 -5.40 -18.46
CA ALA A 195 -14.94 -6.69 -18.05
C ALA A 195 -15.66 -7.26 -16.82
N PHE A 196 -15.95 -6.42 -15.82
CA PHE A 196 -16.73 -6.81 -14.65
C PHE A 196 -18.19 -7.18 -14.99
N HIS A 197 -18.74 -6.65 -16.08
CA HIS A 197 -20.06 -7.05 -16.59
C HIS A 197 -20.01 -8.31 -17.45
N GLY A 198 -18.82 -8.91 -17.64
CA GLY A 198 -18.63 -10.10 -18.46
C GLY A 198 -18.68 -9.83 -19.97
N GLU A 199 -18.53 -8.57 -20.39
CA GLU A 199 -18.53 -8.20 -21.79
C GLU A 199 -17.19 -8.53 -22.44
N ALA A 200 -17.24 -8.87 -23.74
CA ALA A 200 -16.03 -9.08 -24.54
C ALA A 200 -15.34 -7.73 -24.81
N LEU A 201 -14.03 -7.69 -24.66
CA LEU A 201 -13.20 -6.55 -24.99
C LEU A 201 -12.60 -6.70 -26.38
N ALA A 202 -12.54 -5.59 -27.12
CA ALA A 202 -12.00 -5.56 -28.48
C ALA A 202 -10.47 -5.34 -28.53
N SER A 203 -9.89 -4.82 -27.45
CA SER A 203 -8.44 -4.55 -27.35
C SER A 203 -7.64 -5.86 -27.42
N ARG A 204 -6.50 -5.80 -28.13
CA ARG A 204 -5.54 -6.89 -28.15
C ARG A 204 -4.42 -6.56 -27.17
N PRO A 205 -4.12 -7.46 -26.20
CA PRO A 205 -3.04 -7.20 -25.28
C PRO A 205 -1.70 -7.18 -26.01
N SER A 206 -0.89 -6.17 -25.70
CA SER A 206 0.52 -6.13 -26.06
C SER A 206 1.35 -6.92 -25.05
N GLU A 207 2.60 -7.20 -25.38
CA GLU A 207 3.54 -7.82 -24.44
C GLU A 207 3.73 -6.96 -23.16
N SER A 208 3.75 -5.63 -23.30
CA SER A 208 3.86 -4.72 -22.15
C SER A 208 2.65 -4.79 -21.21
N CYS A 209 1.42 -4.89 -21.74
CA CYS A 209 0.24 -5.02 -20.90
C CYS A 209 0.19 -6.41 -20.24
N GLN A 210 0.68 -7.45 -20.91
CA GLN A 210 0.79 -8.77 -20.29
C GLN A 210 1.82 -8.77 -19.15
N SER A 211 3.00 -8.16 -19.38
CA SER A 211 4.02 -7.98 -18.34
C SER A 211 3.48 -7.22 -17.14
N ALA A 212 2.68 -6.17 -17.36
CA ALA A 212 2.09 -5.40 -16.26
C ALA A 212 1.11 -6.25 -15.41
N VAL A 213 0.38 -7.20 -16.03
CA VAL A 213 -0.44 -8.16 -15.29
C VAL A 213 0.42 -9.14 -14.49
N ASP A 214 1.51 -9.62 -15.10
CA ASP A 214 2.46 -10.54 -14.43
C ASP A 214 3.12 -9.86 -13.23
N ASP A 215 3.53 -8.59 -13.38
CA ASP A 215 4.12 -7.77 -12.31
C ASP A 215 3.12 -7.52 -11.17
N GLY A 216 1.86 -7.17 -11.50
CA GLY A 216 0.80 -7.00 -10.52
C GLY A 216 0.49 -8.28 -9.74
N PHE A 217 0.47 -9.42 -10.44
CA PHE A 217 0.29 -10.74 -9.83
C PHE A 217 1.45 -11.09 -8.90
N ALA A 218 2.69 -10.89 -9.36
CA ALA A 218 3.89 -11.14 -8.54
C ALA A 218 3.92 -10.26 -7.29
N LEU A 219 3.57 -8.97 -7.42
CA LEU A 219 3.48 -8.03 -6.30
C LEU A 219 2.44 -8.48 -5.28
N GLY A 220 1.25 -8.91 -5.75
CA GLY A 220 0.23 -9.43 -4.85
C GLY A 220 0.68 -10.69 -4.12
N GLN A 221 1.41 -11.60 -4.79
CA GLN A 221 2.01 -12.77 -4.14
C GLN A 221 3.02 -12.37 -3.06
N GLN A 222 3.86 -11.37 -3.33
CA GLN A 222 4.84 -10.84 -2.38
C GLN A 222 4.16 -10.21 -1.15
N PHE A 223 2.99 -9.59 -1.34
CA PHE A 223 2.19 -9.05 -0.23
C PHE A 223 1.37 -10.11 0.51
N GLY A 224 1.42 -11.36 0.07
CA GLY A 224 0.69 -12.46 0.67
C GLY A 224 -0.81 -12.48 0.33
N VAL A 225 -1.22 -11.85 -0.78
CA VAL A 225 -2.62 -11.87 -1.24
C VAL A 225 -3.07 -13.31 -1.51
N GLN A 226 -4.06 -13.79 -0.74
CA GLN A 226 -4.64 -15.13 -0.87
C GLN A 226 -5.96 -15.14 -1.64
N GLY A 227 -6.57 -13.96 -1.79
CA GLY A 227 -7.88 -13.80 -2.46
C GLY A 227 -8.14 -12.40 -2.95
N THR A 228 -9.23 -12.23 -3.70
CA THR A 228 -9.64 -10.92 -4.21
C THR A 228 -11.07 -10.58 -3.81
N PRO A 229 -11.38 -9.30 -3.60
CA PRO A 229 -10.44 -8.18 -3.56
C PRO A 229 -9.54 -8.24 -2.32
N SER A 230 -8.28 -7.83 -2.42
CA SER A 230 -7.45 -7.46 -1.27
C SER A 230 -7.18 -5.96 -1.36
N ILE A 231 -7.36 -5.26 -0.25
CA ILE A 231 -7.43 -3.80 -0.23
C ILE A 231 -6.33 -3.24 0.65
N VAL A 232 -5.50 -2.36 0.10
CA VAL A 232 -4.49 -1.60 0.84
C VAL A 232 -5.00 -0.18 1.08
N LEU A 233 -5.02 0.24 2.34
CA LEU A 233 -5.42 1.57 2.79
C LEU A 233 -4.27 2.59 2.63
N PRO A 234 -4.54 3.92 2.73
CA PRO A 234 -3.52 4.96 2.62
C PRO A 234 -2.35 4.81 3.60
N ASN A 235 -2.56 4.20 4.75
CA ASN A 235 -1.53 3.94 5.75
C ASN A 235 -0.77 2.60 5.55
N GLY A 236 -0.97 1.93 4.41
CA GLY A 236 -0.33 0.66 4.08
C GLY A 236 -0.97 -0.58 4.75
N GLU A 237 -1.98 -0.40 5.59
CA GLU A 237 -2.74 -1.52 6.16
C GLU A 237 -3.46 -2.29 5.04
N MET A 238 -3.39 -3.61 5.09
CA MET A 238 -4.01 -4.47 4.09
C MET A 238 -5.07 -5.37 4.70
N GLY A 239 -6.23 -5.45 4.06
CA GLY A 239 -7.32 -6.34 4.41
C GLY A 239 -7.76 -7.19 3.23
N GLU A 240 -8.23 -8.41 3.51
CA GLU A 240 -8.75 -9.33 2.51
C GLU A 240 -10.26 -9.33 2.46
N GLY A 241 -10.79 -9.50 1.25
CA GLY A 241 -12.21 -9.62 1.00
C GLY A 241 -12.92 -8.29 0.75
N TYR A 242 -14.20 -8.43 0.40
CA TYR A 242 -15.05 -7.28 0.13
C TYR A 242 -15.40 -6.51 1.42
N VAL A 243 -15.19 -5.21 1.38
CA VAL A 243 -15.61 -4.26 2.40
C VAL A 243 -16.55 -3.24 1.73
N PRO A 244 -17.75 -2.96 2.30
CA PRO A 244 -18.67 -1.96 1.75
C PRO A 244 -18.06 -0.57 1.66
N ALA A 245 -18.43 0.21 0.61
CA ALA A 245 -17.88 1.54 0.37
C ALA A 245 -17.95 2.46 1.59
N ARG A 246 -19.04 2.45 2.34
CA ARG A 246 -19.19 3.26 3.57
C ARG A 246 -18.11 2.97 4.61
N GLN A 247 -17.74 1.70 4.78
CA GLN A 247 -16.70 1.32 5.73
C GLN A 247 -15.30 1.70 5.21
N LEU A 248 -15.07 1.55 3.90
CA LEU A 248 -13.82 1.99 3.27
C LEU A 248 -13.62 3.50 3.38
N ILE A 249 -14.66 4.30 3.14
CA ILE A 249 -14.60 5.77 3.29
C ILE A 249 -14.23 6.15 4.73
N GLN A 250 -14.82 5.47 5.71
CA GLN A 250 -14.47 5.67 7.12
C GLN A 250 -13.01 5.31 7.41
N ALA A 251 -12.57 4.14 6.92
CA ALA A 251 -11.20 3.66 7.13
C ALA A 251 -10.17 4.60 6.48
N VAL A 252 -10.44 5.10 5.26
CA VAL A 252 -9.59 6.08 4.57
C VAL A 252 -9.50 7.37 5.37
N GLY A 253 -10.61 7.92 5.87
CA GLY A 253 -10.62 9.14 6.67
C GLY A 253 -9.82 9.03 7.97
N ILE A 254 -9.78 7.86 8.60
CA ILE A 254 -8.97 7.58 9.80
C ILE A 254 -7.48 7.40 9.42
N SER A 255 -7.20 6.74 8.31
CA SER A 255 -5.83 6.42 7.86
C SER A 255 -5.08 7.63 7.31
N SER A 256 -5.80 8.69 6.91
CA SER A 256 -5.24 9.91 6.33
C SER A 256 -5.08 11.04 7.35
N SER A 257 -5.50 10.84 8.61
CA SER A 257 -5.42 11.79 9.72
C SER A 257 -4.16 11.59 10.54
#